data_18ae381240e51b331876eb72ca73738b
#
_entry.id   18ae381240e51b331876eb72ca73738b
#
_cell.length_a   1.000
_cell.length_b   1.000
_cell.length_c   1.000
_cell.angle_alpha   90.00
_cell.angle_beta   90.00
_cell.angle_gamma   90.00
#
_symmetry.space_group_name_H-M   'P 1'
#
loop_
_entity.id
_entity.type
_entity.pdbx_description
1 polymer ?
#
loop_
_entity_poly.entity_id
_entity_poly.type
_entity_poly.pdbx_seq_one_letter_code
_entity_poly.pdbx_strand_id
1 'polypeptide(L)'
;MSGHELNDVDFISSTHEAELIITWFQKHGINDLLLICGASLGAHVAAEILQKQRTFAQYAMIESLKAYQYKGIILKLFSYIGNKVIKKCASTKGYMDGTYNQKYASDDAKCTINNMNKKTLENIMIESGNYQIKQQKTKIFAETMILYGSKEKKECKSNTEILQKQIEKCTIVEIPKYRHGELAIGNPYKHLEYLKKLISQGSI
;
A
#
# COMPACT_ATOMS: atom_id res chain seq x y z
N MET A 1 -1.58 9.11 6.67
CA MET A 1 -0.98 9.64 5.42
C MET A 1 -1.54 11.03 5.15
N SER A 2 -0.73 11.89 4.55
CA SER A 2 -1.14 13.24 4.17
C SER A 2 -2.42 13.21 3.32
N GLY A 3 -3.30 14.19 3.51
CA GLY A 3 -4.55 14.32 2.78
C GLY A 3 -5.66 13.30 3.07
N HIS A 4 -5.44 12.34 3.97
CA HIS A 4 -6.44 11.31 4.35
C HIS A 4 -7.31 11.72 5.55
N GLU A 5 -6.95 12.79 6.20
CA GLU A 5 -7.68 13.38 7.32
C GLU A 5 -8.01 14.84 7.01
N LEU A 6 -8.78 15.50 7.88
CA LEU A 6 -9.07 16.93 7.79
C LEU A 6 -7.81 17.75 8.19
N ASN A 7 -6.74 17.56 7.44
CA ASN A 7 -5.52 18.35 7.56
C ASN A 7 -5.23 19.10 6.26
N ASP A 8 -4.53 20.20 6.34
CA ASP A 8 -4.23 21.10 5.22
C ASP A 8 -3.09 20.60 4.32
N VAL A 9 -2.57 19.39 4.58
CA VAL A 9 -1.41 18.84 3.84
C VAL A 9 -1.88 17.81 2.83
N ASP A 10 -1.71 18.12 1.54
CA ASP A 10 -2.04 17.18 0.45
C ASP A 10 -1.11 15.98 0.42
N PHE A 11 -1.65 14.82 0.04
CA PHE A 11 -0.82 13.72 -0.43
C PHE A 11 -0.15 14.12 -1.75
N ILE A 12 1.16 13.97 -1.84
CA ILE A 12 1.95 14.32 -3.04
C ILE A 12 2.33 13.06 -3.81
N SER A 13 3.04 12.14 -3.17
CA SER A 13 3.49 10.85 -3.74
C SER A 13 3.90 9.88 -2.63
N SER A 14 4.00 8.60 -2.94
CA SER A 14 4.49 7.59 -2.01
C SER A 14 5.93 7.85 -1.55
N THR A 15 6.76 8.36 -2.45
CA THR A 15 8.15 8.75 -2.14
C THR A 15 8.18 9.89 -1.11
N HIS A 16 7.37 10.93 -1.31
CA HIS A 16 7.30 12.07 -0.39
C HIS A 16 6.73 11.66 0.98
N GLU A 17 5.67 10.86 0.98
CA GLU A 17 5.08 10.36 2.22
C GLU A 17 6.08 9.50 3.02
N ALA A 18 6.85 8.65 2.35
CA ALA A 18 7.92 7.87 2.98
C ALA A 18 8.98 8.77 3.64
N GLU A 19 9.36 9.87 2.97
CA GLU A 19 10.31 10.84 3.52
C GLU A 19 9.77 11.56 4.76
N LEU A 20 8.50 11.95 4.75
CA LEU A 20 7.85 12.54 5.92
C LEU A 20 7.83 11.57 7.11
N ILE A 21 7.46 10.31 6.87
CA ILE A 21 7.41 9.25 7.89
C ILE A 21 8.81 9.01 8.47
N ILE A 22 9.82 8.82 7.63
CA ILE A 22 11.21 8.61 8.05
C ILE A 22 11.69 9.79 8.90
N THR A 23 11.46 11.02 8.42
CA THR A 23 11.86 12.24 9.13
C THR A 23 11.18 12.35 10.49
N TRP A 24 9.90 11.99 10.57
CA TRP A 24 9.15 12.00 11.82
C TRP A 24 9.76 11.03 12.83
N PHE A 25 10.03 9.78 12.44
CA PHE A 25 10.66 8.78 13.30
C PHE A 25 12.04 9.21 13.78
N GLN A 26 12.88 9.74 12.87
CA GLN A 26 14.21 10.23 13.21
C GLN A 26 14.17 11.38 14.23
N LYS A 27 13.25 12.34 14.06
CA LYS A 27 13.05 13.44 15.03
C LYS A 27 12.63 12.97 16.42
N HIS A 28 11.99 11.81 16.51
CA HIS A 28 11.57 11.20 17.78
C HIS A 28 12.56 10.15 18.30
N GLY A 29 13.75 10.04 17.70
CA GLY A 29 14.79 9.09 18.11
C GLY A 29 14.45 7.63 17.85
N ILE A 30 13.47 7.34 16.98
CA ILE A 30 13.05 5.99 16.63
C ILE A 30 13.82 5.58 15.37
N ASN A 31 14.78 4.68 15.53
CA ASN A 31 15.68 4.23 14.46
C ASN A 31 15.49 2.76 14.09
N ASP A 32 14.63 2.05 14.79
CA ASP A 32 14.37 0.62 14.63
C ASP A 32 12.88 0.32 14.86
N LEU A 33 12.27 -0.35 13.91
CA LEU A 33 10.88 -0.79 13.98
C LEU A 33 10.81 -2.31 13.99
N LEU A 34 9.92 -2.86 14.79
CA LEU A 34 9.63 -4.29 14.73
C LEU A 34 9.03 -4.65 13.36
N LEU A 35 8.11 -3.85 12.86
CA LEU A 35 7.31 -4.19 11.68
C LEU A 35 6.89 -2.95 10.89
N ILE A 36 6.97 -3.05 9.57
CA ILE A 36 6.30 -2.16 8.63
C ILE A 36 5.24 -2.94 7.87
N CYS A 37 3.98 -2.49 7.93
CA CYS A 37 2.88 -3.04 7.13
C CYS A 37 2.31 -1.99 6.18
N GLY A 38 2.00 -2.40 4.95
CA GLY A 38 1.34 -1.54 3.98
C GLY A 38 0.51 -2.33 2.97
N ALA A 39 -0.68 -1.81 2.65
CA ALA A 39 -1.56 -2.36 1.63
C ALA A 39 -1.89 -1.31 0.58
N SER A 40 -1.95 -1.70 -0.69
CA SER A 40 -2.29 -0.81 -1.81
C SER A 40 -1.39 0.42 -1.87
N LEU A 41 -1.91 1.63 -1.70
CA LEU A 41 -1.11 2.86 -1.61
C LEU A 41 -0.11 2.81 -0.44
N GLY A 42 -0.53 2.22 0.70
CA GLY A 42 0.36 1.97 1.83
C GLY A 42 1.50 0.99 1.51
N ALA A 43 1.29 0.06 0.57
CA ALA A 43 2.35 -0.82 0.08
C ALA A 43 3.42 -0.07 -0.72
N HIS A 44 3.01 0.93 -1.52
CA HIS A 44 3.97 1.82 -2.20
C HIS A 44 4.81 2.60 -1.19
N VAL A 45 4.18 3.21 -0.20
CA VAL A 45 4.87 3.96 0.87
C VAL A 45 5.82 3.06 1.66
N ALA A 46 5.37 1.86 2.07
CA ALA A 46 6.19 0.89 2.79
C ALA A 46 7.41 0.46 1.96
N ALA A 47 7.23 0.20 0.67
CA ALA A 47 8.33 -0.15 -0.23
C ALA A 47 9.35 0.99 -0.37
N GLU A 48 8.90 2.25 -0.47
CA GLU A 48 9.78 3.43 -0.49
C GLU A 48 10.57 3.58 0.82
N ILE A 49 9.93 3.35 1.98
CA ILE A 49 10.62 3.38 3.29
C ILE A 49 11.72 2.31 3.32
N LEU A 50 11.41 1.07 2.94
CA LEU A 50 12.36 -0.03 2.94
C LEU A 50 13.54 0.22 1.98
N GLN A 51 13.28 0.83 0.82
CA GLN A 51 14.34 1.18 -0.13
C GLN A 51 15.27 2.30 0.36
N LYS A 52 14.73 3.27 1.14
CA LYS A 52 15.49 4.40 1.69
C LYS A 52 16.20 4.04 3.01
N GLN A 53 15.59 3.19 3.83
CA GLN A 53 16.02 2.83 5.18
C GLN A 53 16.05 1.30 5.34
N ARG A 54 17.11 0.68 4.84
CA ARG A 54 17.21 -0.78 4.62
C ARG A 54 17.24 -1.64 5.87
N THR A 55 17.61 -1.06 7.00
CA THR A 55 17.72 -1.69 8.32
C THR A 55 16.68 -1.16 9.30
N PHE A 56 15.75 -0.33 8.83
CA PHE A 56 14.82 0.40 9.69
C PHE A 56 13.73 -0.49 10.30
N ALA A 57 13.48 -1.64 9.74
CA ALA A 57 12.52 -2.61 10.28
C ALA A 57 13.10 -4.01 10.29
N GLN A 58 12.69 -4.81 11.30
CA GLN A 58 13.02 -6.23 11.37
C GLN A 58 12.16 -7.04 10.39
N TYR A 59 10.87 -6.71 10.32
CA TYR A 59 9.90 -7.37 9.44
C TYR A 59 9.17 -6.36 8.56
N ALA A 60 8.71 -6.85 7.39
CA ALA A 60 7.82 -6.08 6.54
C ALA A 60 6.72 -6.96 5.93
N MET A 61 5.48 -6.48 5.91
CA MET A 61 4.38 -7.13 5.21
C MET A 61 3.74 -6.18 4.22
N ILE A 62 3.81 -6.53 2.92
CA ILE A 62 3.41 -5.67 1.81
C ILE A 62 2.31 -6.38 1.03
N GLU A 63 1.11 -5.78 0.97
CA GLU A 63 -0.04 -6.34 0.27
C GLU A 63 -0.41 -5.51 -0.95
N SER A 64 -0.69 -6.19 -2.06
CA SER A 64 -1.25 -5.59 -3.28
C SER A 64 -0.40 -4.47 -3.88
N LEU A 65 0.91 -4.72 -4.07
CA LEU A 65 1.90 -3.79 -4.61
C LEU A 65 1.75 -3.66 -6.14
N LYS A 66 0.73 -2.94 -6.61
CA LYS A 66 0.39 -2.81 -8.04
C LYS A 66 1.34 -1.93 -8.84
N ALA A 67 1.44 -2.23 -10.15
CA ALA A 67 2.22 -1.49 -11.14
C ALA A 67 1.48 -1.43 -12.48
N TYR A 68 0.67 -0.38 -12.71
CA TYR A 68 -0.01 -0.21 -14.00
C TYR A 68 0.86 0.43 -15.09
N GLN A 69 1.79 1.31 -14.72
CA GLN A 69 2.73 1.98 -15.62
C GLN A 69 2.07 2.82 -16.74
N TYR A 70 0.90 3.39 -16.46
CA TYR A 70 0.26 4.29 -17.41
C TYR A 70 1.05 5.59 -17.59
N LYS A 71 1.05 6.15 -18.80
CA LYS A 71 1.76 7.39 -19.13
C LYS A 71 0.87 8.34 -19.95
N GLY A 72 1.25 9.61 -19.95
CA GLY A 72 0.64 10.63 -20.80
C GLY A 72 -0.88 10.72 -20.65
N ILE A 73 -1.58 10.68 -21.77
CA ILE A 73 -3.04 10.80 -21.85
C ILE A 73 -3.77 9.66 -21.14
N ILE A 74 -3.23 8.44 -21.19
CA ILE A 74 -3.83 7.26 -20.53
C ILE A 74 -3.83 7.44 -19.03
N LEU A 75 -2.73 7.93 -18.44
CA LEU A 75 -2.64 8.21 -17.00
C LEU A 75 -3.63 9.30 -16.58
N LYS A 76 -3.76 10.38 -17.37
CA LYS A 76 -4.74 11.44 -17.11
C LYS A 76 -6.18 10.93 -17.14
N LEU A 77 -6.50 10.09 -18.12
CA LEU A 77 -7.82 9.49 -18.25
C LEU A 77 -8.10 8.52 -17.09
N PHE A 78 -7.12 7.69 -16.73
CA PHE A 78 -7.21 6.80 -15.57
C PHE A 78 -7.46 7.58 -14.27
N SER A 79 -6.69 8.66 -14.04
CA SER A 79 -6.88 9.52 -12.87
C SER A 79 -8.27 10.16 -12.85
N TYR A 80 -8.73 10.71 -13.97
CA TYR A 80 -10.05 11.35 -14.06
C TYR A 80 -11.21 10.38 -13.82
N ILE A 81 -11.18 9.21 -14.45
CA ILE A 81 -12.21 8.17 -14.29
C ILE A 81 -12.15 7.61 -12.86
N GLY A 82 -10.96 7.28 -12.36
CA GLY A 82 -10.73 6.76 -11.02
C GLY A 82 -11.29 7.67 -9.93
N ASN A 83 -11.01 8.98 -10.03
CA ASN A 83 -11.57 9.96 -9.09
C ASN A 83 -13.09 10.00 -9.10
N LYS A 84 -13.72 9.95 -10.27
CA LYS A 84 -15.18 9.89 -10.37
C LYS A 84 -15.75 8.61 -9.77
N VAL A 85 -15.13 7.48 -10.05
CA VAL A 85 -15.56 6.17 -9.53
C VAL A 85 -15.43 6.15 -8.00
N ILE A 86 -14.28 6.53 -7.44
CA ILE A 86 -14.05 6.54 -5.99
C ILE A 86 -15.06 7.44 -5.28
N LYS A 87 -15.28 8.67 -5.75
CA LYS A 87 -16.27 9.58 -5.17
C LYS A 87 -17.69 9.03 -5.28
N LYS A 88 -18.06 8.44 -6.41
CA LYS A 88 -19.35 7.80 -6.59
C LYS A 88 -19.53 6.63 -5.62
N CYS A 89 -18.51 5.77 -5.46
CA CYS A 89 -18.52 4.66 -4.51
C CYS A 89 -18.73 5.15 -3.07
N ALA A 90 -18.03 6.21 -2.66
CA ALA A 90 -18.16 6.79 -1.32
C ALA A 90 -19.53 7.43 -1.07
N SER A 91 -20.15 8.05 -2.10
CA SER A 91 -21.44 8.73 -1.97
C SER A 91 -22.66 7.80 -2.15
N THR A 92 -22.49 6.62 -2.73
CA THR A 92 -23.61 5.71 -3.00
C THR A 92 -23.85 4.79 -1.81
N LYS A 93 -25.03 4.90 -1.19
CA LYS A 93 -25.45 4.04 -0.07
C LYS A 93 -25.41 2.57 -0.50
N GLY A 94 -24.76 1.73 0.31
CA GLY A 94 -24.66 0.29 0.08
C GLY A 94 -23.67 -0.16 -1.01
N TYR A 95 -23.06 0.76 -1.77
CA TYR A 95 -22.17 0.36 -2.85
C TYR A 95 -20.88 -0.32 -2.35
N MET A 96 -20.30 0.17 -1.25
CA MET A 96 -19.11 -0.43 -0.63
C MET A 96 -19.44 -1.57 0.34
N ASP A 97 -20.70 -1.67 0.79
CA ASP A 97 -21.12 -2.63 1.82
C ASP A 97 -21.03 -4.09 1.34
N GLY A 98 -21.12 -4.33 0.02
CA GLY A 98 -20.88 -5.66 -0.59
C GLY A 98 -19.45 -5.92 -1.04
N THR A 99 -18.58 -4.91 -1.01
CA THR A 99 -17.18 -5.05 -1.45
C THR A 99 -16.30 -5.56 -0.32
N TYR A 100 -16.61 -5.16 0.90
CA TYR A 100 -15.93 -5.58 2.13
C TYR A 100 -16.96 -6.20 3.05
N ASN A 101 -16.72 -7.41 3.52
CA ASN A 101 -17.63 -8.15 4.42
C ASN A 101 -17.80 -7.51 5.81
N GLN A 102 -17.33 -6.29 6.00
CA GLN A 102 -17.38 -5.57 7.28
C GLN A 102 -17.93 -4.15 7.09
N LYS A 103 -19.10 -3.90 7.67
CA LYS A 103 -19.78 -2.60 7.62
C LYS A 103 -18.90 -1.44 8.11
N TYR A 104 -18.13 -1.64 9.18
CA TYR A 104 -17.27 -0.61 9.76
C TYR A 104 -16.16 -0.15 8.83
N ALA A 105 -15.46 -1.09 8.18
CA ALA A 105 -14.41 -0.75 7.23
C ALA A 105 -14.95 0.06 6.03
N SER A 106 -16.19 -0.20 5.63
CA SER A 106 -16.87 0.54 4.57
C SER A 106 -17.17 1.98 4.98
N ASP A 107 -17.65 2.19 6.19
CA ASP A 107 -18.02 3.53 6.69
C ASP A 107 -16.79 4.41 6.92
N ASP A 108 -15.70 3.85 7.47
CA ASP A 108 -14.42 4.54 7.63
C ASP A 108 -13.80 4.90 6.28
N ALA A 109 -13.82 3.99 5.31
CA ALA A 109 -13.34 4.26 3.96
C ALA A 109 -14.15 5.37 3.27
N LYS A 110 -15.48 5.38 3.41
CA LYS A 110 -16.34 6.45 2.90
C LYS A 110 -16.03 7.79 3.55
N CYS A 111 -15.88 7.82 4.87
CA CYS A 111 -15.51 9.01 5.62
C CYS A 111 -14.16 9.56 5.13
N THR A 112 -13.14 8.73 5.05
CA THR A 112 -11.82 9.09 4.56
C THR A 112 -11.87 9.68 3.15
N ILE A 113 -12.55 9.01 2.20
CA ILE A 113 -12.64 9.47 0.80
C ILE A 113 -13.39 10.80 0.70
N ASN A 114 -14.46 10.98 1.49
CA ASN A 114 -15.23 12.23 1.48
C ASN A 114 -14.46 13.41 2.05
N ASN A 115 -13.52 13.17 2.96
CA ASN A 115 -12.67 14.20 3.56
C ASN A 115 -11.44 14.55 2.68
N MET A 116 -11.11 13.70 1.71
CA MET A 116 -10.02 14.00 0.79
C MET A 116 -10.39 15.13 -0.16
N ASN A 117 -9.51 16.11 -0.29
CA ASN A 117 -9.67 17.14 -1.29
C ASN A 117 -9.36 16.63 -2.71
N LYS A 118 -9.72 17.44 -3.71
CA LYS A 118 -9.54 17.07 -5.13
C LYS A 118 -8.09 16.79 -5.48
N LYS A 119 -7.15 17.59 -4.96
CA LYS A 119 -5.72 17.50 -5.29
C LYS A 119 -5.13 16.19 -4.76
N THR A 120 -5.41 15.85 -3.51
CA THR A 120 -5.02 14.57 -2.91
C THR A 120 -5.54 13.38 -3.72
N LEU A 121 -6.82 13.37 -4.08
CA LEU A 121 -7.40 12.29 -4.90
C LEU A 121 -6.75 12.18 -6.27
N GLU A 122 -6.47 13.30 -6.94
CA GLU A 122 -5.76 13.31 -8.23
C GLU A 122 -4.35 12.71 -8.09
N ASN A 123 -3.60 13.12 -7.07
CA ASN A 123 -2.25 12.62 -6.80
C ASN A 123 -2.26 11.11 -6.47
N ILE A 124 -3.21 10.64 -5.65
CA ILE A 124 -3.37 9.21 -5.34
C ILE A 124 -3.63 8.41 -6.62
N MET A 125 -4.49 8.89 -7.49
CA MET A 125 -4.81 8.18 -8.74
C MET A 125 -3.63 8.18 -9.72
N ILE A 126 -2.89 9.29 -9.82
CA ILE A 126 -1.67 9.37 -10.63
C ILE A 126 -0.63 8.38 -10.08
N GLU A 127 -0.40 8.40 -8.78
CA GLU A 127 0.52 7.47 -8.10
C GLU A 127 0.11 6.02 -8.34
N SER A 128 -1.15 5.67 -8.09
CA SER A 128 -1.67 4.32 -8.31
C SER A 128 -1.55 3.85 -9.76
N GLY A 129 -1.68 4.76 -10.72
CA GLY A 129 -1.60 4.44 -12.16
C GLY A 129 -0.17 4.37 -12.71
N ASN A 130 0.83 4.91 -12.02
CA ASN A 130 2.20 5.03 -12.57
C ASN A 130 3.32 4.62 -11.60
N TYR A 131 3.00 4.19 -10.39
CA TYR A 131 4.02 3.81 -9.42
C TYR A 131 4.85 2.61 -9.88
N GLN A 132 6.16 2.72 -9.71
CA GLN A 132 7.11 1.64 -10.00
C GLN A 132 8.21 1.59 -8.94
N ILE A 133 8.49 0.39 -8.46
CA ILE A 133 9.66 0.14 -7.62
C ILE A 133 10.93 0.45 -8.42
N LYS A 134 11.80 1.26 -7.86
CA LYS A 134 13.11 1.55 -8.45
C LYS A 134 14.04 0.35 -8.23
N GLN A 135 14.72 -0.08 -9.28
CA GLN A 135 15.71 -1.13 -9.14
C GLN A 135 16.95 -0.57 -8.42
N GLN A 136 17.35 -1.23 -7.34
CA GLN A 136 18.55 -0.88 -6.57
C GLN A 136 19.46 -2.10 -6.43
N LYS A 137 20.79 -1.86 -6.34
CA LYS A 137 21.78 -2.94 -6.15
C LYS A 137 21.92 -3.39 -4.70
N THR A 138 21.53 -2.54 -3.78
CA THR A 138 21.72 -2.74 -2.34
C THR A 138 20.55 -3.50 -1.72
N LYS A 139 20.85 -4.39 -0.77
CA LYS A 139 19.88 -5.26 -0.13
C LYS A 139 19.10 -4.58 1.00
N ILE A 140 17.83 -4.93 1.12
CA ILE A 140 16.93 -4.63 2.23
C ILE A 140 16.99 -5.80 3.20
N PHE A 141 17.18 -5.52 4.48
CA PHE A 141 17.42 -6.55 5.51
C PHE A 141 16.14 -6.98 6.24
N ALA A 142 15.07 -6.18 6.19
CA ALA A 142 13.79 -6.58 6.76
C ALA A 142 13.32 -7.90 6.15
N GLU A 143 13.05 -8.90 6.99
CA GLU A 143 12.41 -10.14 6.53
C GLU A 143 11.00 -9.81 6.03
N THR A 144 10.76 -10.01 4.75
CA THR A 144 9.61 -9.44 4.07
C THR A 144 8.67 -10.51 3.52
N MET A 145 7.38 -10.34 3.78
CA MET A 145 6.31 -11.09 3.13
C MET A 145 5.55 -10.17 2.17
N ILE A 146 5.51 -10.54 0.89
CA ILE A 146 4.72 -9.83 -0.13
C ILE A 146 3.50 -10.69 -0.47
N LEU A 147 2.30 -10.10 -0.31
CA LEU A 147 1.04 -10.79 -0.52
C LEU A 147 0.25 -10.12 -1.65
N TYR A 148 -0.46 -10.92 -2.43
CA TYR A 148 -1.45 -10.42 -3.39
C TYR A 148 -2.52 -11.46 -3.69
N GLY A 149 -3.71 -11.02 -4.04
CA GLY A 149 -4.78 -11.88 -4.49
C GLY A 149 -4.52 -12.44 -5.88
N SER A 150 -4.91 -13.70 -6.14
CA SER A 150 -4.72 -14.32 -7.46
C SER A 150 -5.40 -13.56 -8.60
N LYS A 151 -6.45 -12.77 -8.29
CA LYS A 151 -7.18 -11.96 -9.27
C LYS A 151 -6.50 -10.64 -9.62
N GLU A 152 -5.43 -10.26 -8.93
CA GLU A 152 -4.60 -9.08 -9.22
C GLU A 152 -3.13 -9.43 -9.48
N LYS A 153 -2.81 -10.71 -9.64
CA LYS A 153 -1.44 -11.21 -9.87
C LYS A 153 -0.72 -10.47 -11.00
N LYS A 154 -1.42 -10.25 -12.11
CA LYS A 154 -0.84 -9.61 -13.30
C LYS A 154 -0.36 -8.19 -13.00
N GLU A 155 -1.16 -7.43 -12.25
CA GLU A 155 -0.87 -6.05 -11.89
C GLU A 155 0.23 -5.93 -10.82
N CYS A 156 0.34 -6.92 -9.92
CA CYS A 156 1.34 -6.92 -8.86
C CYS A 156 2.70 -7.48 -9.29
N LYS A 157 2.74 -8.32 -10.32
CA LYS A 157 3.92 -9.11 -10.70
C LYS A 157 5.19 -8.29 -10.85
N SER A 158 5.16 -7.23 -11.63
CA SER A 158 6.37 -6.45 -11.95
C SER A 158 7.03 -5.84 -10.71
N ASN A 159 6.26 -5.12 -9.89
CA ASN A 159 6.79 -4.51 -8.67
C ASN A 159 7.24 -5.56 -7.64
N THR A 160 6.49 -6.67 -7.52
CA THR A 160 6.86 -7.78 -6.63
C THR A 160 8.20 -8.38 -7.00
N GLU A 161 8.43 -8.67 -8.28
CA GLU A 161 9.69 -9.26 -8.76
C GLU A 161 10.88 -8.31 -8.59
N ILE A 162 10.68 -7.00 -8.81
CA ILE A 162 11.73 -6.00 -8.64
C ILE A 162 12.08 -5.87 -7.15
N LEU A 163 11.08 -5.80 -6.28
CA LEU A 163 11.29 -5.65 -4.85
C LEU A 163 11.89 -6.91 -4.23
N GLN A 164 11.42 -8.11 -4.62
CA GLN A 164 11.96 -9.39 -4.16
C GLN A 164 13.47 -9.50 -4.38
N LYS A 165 13.96 -9.05 -5.54
CA LYS A 165 15.41 -9.09 -5.87
C LYS A 165 16.26 -8.21 -4.96
N GLN A 166 15.66 -7.24 -4.31
CA GLN A 166 16.33 -6.29 -3.40
C GLN A 166 16.26 -6.73 -1.94
N ILE A 167 15.39 -7.66 -1.60
CA ILE A 167 15.22 -8.15 -0.22
C ILE A 167 16.07 -9.40 0.00
N GLU A 168 16.73 -9.49 1.15
CA GLU A 168 17.57 -10.63 1.49
C GLU A 168 16.73 -11.87 1.80
N LYS A 169 15.72 -11.73 2.65
CA LYS A 169 14.75 -12.79 2.99
C LYS A 169 13.35 -12.36 2.57
N CYS A 170 12.84 -12.92 1.48
CA CYS A 170 11.54 -12.57 0.93
C CYS A 170 10.66 -13.79 0.67
N THR A 171 9.46 -13.78 1.22
CA THR A 171 8.42 -14.76 0.94
C THR A 171 7.31 -14.10 0.12
N ILE A 172 6.92 -14.70 -1.00
CA ILE A 172 5.78 -14.26 -1.81
C ILE A 172 4.62 -15.20 -1.58
N VAL A 173 3.44 -14.64 -1.31
CA VAL A 173 2.21 -15.38 -1.08
C VAL A 173 1.11 -14.93 -2.04
N GLU A 174 0.73 -15.80 -2.96
CA GLU A 174 -0.46 -15.63 -3.78
C GLU A 174 -1.68 -16.21 -3.05
N ILE A 175 -2.69 -15.38 -2.81
CA ILE A 175 -3.89 -15.78 -2.07
C ILE A 175 -5.00 -16.14 -3.06
N PRO A 176 -5.40 -17.43 -3.12
CA PRO A 176 -6.38 -17.91 -4.10
C PRO A 176 -7.72 -17.17 -3.97
N LYS A 177 -8.29 -16.76 -5.12
CA LYS A 177 -9.60 -16.12 -5.28
C LYS A 177 -9.73 -14.68 -4.72
N TYR A 178 -8.74 -14.15 -4.02
CA TYR A 178 -8.76 -12.79 -3.49
C TYR A 178 -8.51 -11.75 -4.59
N ARG A 179 -9.14 -10.60 -4.42
CA ARG A 179 -8.96 -9.37 -5.19
C ARG A 179 -8.13 -8.36 -4.39
N HIS A 180 -7.94 -7.20 -4.96
CA HIS A 180 -7.27 -6.07 -4.35
C HIS A 180 -7.86 -5.66 -3.00
N GLY A 181 -7.03 -5.63 -1.95
CA GLY A 181 -7.44 -5.23 -0.60
C GLY A 181 -8.37 -6.19 0.14
N GLU A 182 -8.76 -7.31 -0.47
CA GLU A 182 -9.70 -8.25 0.18
C GLU A 182 -9.08 -8.97 1.39
N LEU A 183 -7.77 -9.06 1.50
CA LEU A 183 -7.17 -9.70 2.67
C LEU A 183 -7.17 -8.73 3.87
N ALA A 184 -6.51 -7.58 3.77
CA ALA A 184 -6.38 -6.66 4.89
C ALA A 184 -7.74 -6.11 5.35
N ILE A 185 -8.63 -5.76 4.41
CA ILE A 185 -9.91 -5.12 4.72
C ILE A 185 -11.03 -6.17 4.89
N GLY A 186 -11.10 -7.14 3.99
CA GLY A 186 -12.18 -8.13 3.96
C GLY A 186 -11.97 -9.31 4.90
N ASN A 187 -10.74 -9.64 5.26
CA ASN A 187 -10.43 -10.75 6.15
C ASN A 187 -9.25 -10.45 7.09
N PRO A 188 -9.41 -9.49 8.02
CA PRO A 188 -8.32 -9.04 8.91
C PRO A 188 -7.77 -10.14 9.81
N TYR A 189 -8.56 -11.14 10.18
CA TYR A 189 -8.07 -12.28 10.97
C TYR A 189 -7.05 -13.11 10.18
N LYS A 190 -7.34 -13.39 8.92
CA LYS A 190 -6.39 -14.09 8.05
C LYS A 190 -5.15 -13.25 7.74
N HIS A 191 -5.29 -11.94 7.59
CA HIS A 191 -4.18 -11.02 7.48
C HIS A 191 -3.27 -11.09 8.70
N LEU A 192 -3.86 -11.12 9.91
CA LEU A 192 -3.15 -11.29 11.17
C LEU A 192 -2.43 -12.65 11.29
N GLU A 193 -3.02 -13.74 10.74
CA GLU A 193 -2.35 -15.05 10.68
C GLU A 193 -1.06 -15.00 9.85
N TYR A 194 -1.08 -14.35 8.68
CA TYR A 194 0.13 -14.15 7.89
C TYR A 194 1.18 -13.30 8.62
N LEU A 195 0.74 -12.28 9.32
CA LEU A 195 1.63 -11.44 10.14
C LEU A 195 2.30 -12.25 11.26
N LYS A 196 1.51 -13.03 12.02
CA LYS A 196 2.04 -13.92 13.06
C LYS A 196 3.04 -14.93 12.49
N LYS A 197 2.71 -15.49 11.32
CA LYS A 197 3.61 -16.44 10.63
C LYS A 197 4.95 -15.77 10.26
N LEU A 198 4.92 -14.55 9.73
CA LEU A 198 6.13 -13.81 9.39
C LEU A 198 7.02 -13.60 10.61
N ILE A 199 6.47 -13.09 11.71
CA ILE A 199 7.23 -12.81 12.94
C ILE A 199 7.75 -14.09 13.60
N SER A 200 6.95 -15.17 13.63
CA SER A 200 7.36 -16.43 14.25
C SER A 200 8.47 -17.18 13.50
N GLN A 201 8.57 -16.99 12.20
CA GLN A 201 9.62 -17.61 11.37
C GLN A 201 11.00 -16.96 11.55
N GLY A 202 11.05 -15.70 11.98
CA GLY A 202 12.29 -14.98 12.26
C GLY A 202 12.82 -15.14 13.69
N SER A 203 12.10 -15.86 14.54
CA SER A 203 12.46 -16.07 15.97
C SER A 203 13.26 -17.36 16.22
N ILE A 204 13.91 -17.95 15.19
CA ILE A 204 14.75 -19.15 15.30
C ILE A 204 16.21 -18.79 15.07
#